data_667c54d8d47c3d92260225e6c48e4f88
#
_entry.id   667c54d8d47c3d92260225e6c48e4f88
#
_cell.length_a   1.000
_cell.length_b   1.000
_cell.length_c   1.000
_cell.angle_alpha   90.00
_cell.angle_beta   90.00
_cell.angle_gamma   90.00
#
_symmetry.space_group_name_H-M   'P 1'
#
loop_
_entity.id
_entity.type
_entity.pdbx_description
1 polymer ?
#
loop_
_entity_poly.entity_id
_entity_poly.type
_entity_poly.pdbx_seq_one_letter_code
_entity_poly.pdbx_strand_id
1 'polypeptide(L)'
;IVFSMDELYYGKISEEFVETLEEVEAYRIPLATLTHLFETNIELCNWGRIIHQNEYRRLHRSHKDHLTLSARERYEAFKEQFPDAYRRVNLGYIASYLGIRLSTLSRLRANG
;
A
#
# COMPACT_ATOMS: atom_id res chain seq x y z
N ILE A 1 5.84 -2.89 -5.52
CA ILE A 1 6.88 -3.65 -4.77
C ILE A 1 6.31 -3.95 -3.41
N VAL A 2 6.47 -5.18 -2.97
CA VAL A 2 6.04 -5.64 -1.64
C VAL A 2 7.27 -6.20 -0.93
N PHE A 3 7.49 -5.79 0.31
CA PHE A 3 8.53 -6.32 1.18
C PHE A 3 8.10 -6.19 2.65
N SER A 4 8.70 -7.01 3.52
CA SER A 4 8.46 -6.91 4.97
C SER A 4 9.34 -5.82 5.57
N MET A 5 8.71 -4.87 6.24
CA MET A 5 9.41 -3.83 7.02
C MET A 5 10.15 -4.44 8.21
N ASP A 6 9.54 -5.43 8.87
CA ASP A 6 10.15 -6.10 10.01
C ASP A 6 11.43 -6.84 9.64
N GLU A 7 11.42 -7.56 8.52
CA GLU A 7 12.61 -8.27 8.05
C GLU A 7 13.68 -7.30 7.54
N LEU A 8 13.29 -6.29 6.74
CA LEU A 8 14.24 -5.38 6.10
C LEU A 8 14.95 -4.47 7.12
N TYR A 9 14.22 -3.92 8.08
CA TYR A 9 14.76 -2.89 8.98
C TYR A 9 15.03 -3.38 10.39
N TYR A 10 14.35 -4.43 10.85
CA TYR A 10 14.46 -4.89 12.23
C TYR A 10 15.06 -6.30 12.35
N GLY A 11 15.27 -7.01 11.23
CA GLY A 11 15.79 -8.37 11.24
C GLY A 11 14.86 -9.36 11.96
N LYS A 12 13.56 -9.07 12.00
CA LYS A 12 12.53 -9.89 12.66
C LYS A 12 11.67 -10.59 11.64
N ILE A 13 11.12 -11.75 12.00
CA ILE A 13 10.12 -12.42 11.19
C ILE A 13 8.87 -11.53 11.11
N SER A 14 8.35 -11.33 9.91
CA SER A 14 7.15 -10.54 9.70
C SER A 14 5.92 -11.17 10.36
N GLU A 15 5.12 -10.36 11.02
CA GLU A 15 3.79 -10.73 11.51
C GLU A 15 2.69 -10.42 10.48
N GLU A 16 3.07 -9.81 9.33
CA GLU A 16 2.15 -9.45 8.27
C GLU A 16 2.05 -10.55 7.22
N PHE A 17 0.86 -10.69 6.65
CA PHE A 17 0.59 -11.58 5.53
C PHE A 17 0.24 -10.77 4.29
N VAL A 18 0.75 -11.22 3.14
CA VAL A 18 0.41 -10.66 1.83
C VAL A 18 -0.47 -11.64 1.10
N GLU A 19 -1.67 -11.21 0.74
CA GLU A 19 -2.64 -11.97 -0.02
C GLU A 19 -2.89 -11.31 -1.36
N THR A 20 -2.82 -12.08 -2.46
CA THR A 20 -3.23 -11.59 -3.78
C THR A 20 -4.74 -11.69 -3.91
N LEU A 21 -5.37 -10.63 -4.44
CA LEU A 21 -6.83 -10.57 -4.62
C LEU A 21 -7.28 -11.06 -6.00
N GLU A 22 -6.33 -11.31 -6.88
CA GLU A 22 -6.52 -11.84 -8.25
C GLU A 22 -5.26 -12.60 -8.66
N GLU A 23 -5.27 -13.27 -9.80
CA GLU A 23 -4.09 -13.95 -10.34
C GLU A 23 -2.97 -12.93 -10.61
N VAL A 24 -1.77 -13.23 -10.12
CA VAL A 24 -0.61 -12.32 -10.18
C VAL A 24 0.61 -13.09 -10.65
N GLU A 25 1.33 -12.52 -11.60
CA GLU A 25 2.68 -12.92 -11.96
C GLU A 25 3.67 -11.96 -11.30
N ALA A 26 4.66 -12.49 -10.58
CA ALA A 26 5.61 -11.68 -9.83
C ALA A 26 7.03 -12.26 -9.84
N TYR A 27 8.01 -11.37 -9.76
CA TYR A 27 9.40 -11.73 -9.49
C TYR A 27 9.70 -11.55 -8.01
N ARG A 28 10.53 -12.44 -7.47
CA ARG A 28 11.01 -12.35 -6.09
C ARG A 28 12.54 -12.33 -6.04
N ILE A 29 13.07 -11.64 -5.07
CA ILE A 29 14.48 -11.61 -4.76
C ILE A 29 14.66 -11.85 -3.25
N PRO A 30 15.63 -12.69 -2.81
CA PRO A 30 15.96 -12.80 -1.40
C PRO A 30 16.43 -11.46 -0.83
N LEU A 31 15.99 -11.14 0.39
CA LEU A 31 16.29 -9.86 1.03
C LEU A 31 17.82 -9.63 1.17
N ALA A 32 18.56 -10.68 1.56
CA ALA A 32 20.02 -10.61 1.65
C ALA A 32 20.70 -10.25 0.31
N THR A 33 20.17 -10.78 -0.80
CA THR A 33 20.66 -10.44 -2.14
C THR A 33 20.36 -8.98 -2.48
N LEU A 34 19.15 -8.50 -2.17
CA LEU A 34 18.78 -7.11 -2.40
C LEU A 34 19.64 -6.14 -1.60
N THR A 35 19.87 -6.44 -0.31
CA THR A 35 20.72 -5.63 0.57
C THR A 35 22.14 -5.55 0.02
N HIS A 36 22.73 -6.69 -0.37
CA HIS A 36 24.05 -6.72 -0.97
C HIS A 36 24.15 -5.91 -2.27
N LEU A 37 23.12 -5.96 -3.11
CA LEU A 37 23.05 -5.16 -4.33
C LEU A 37 22.97 -3.65 -4.03
N PHE A 38 22.27 -3.24 -3.00
CA PHE A 38 22.23 -1.84 -2.58
C PHE A 38 23.59 -1.34 -2.06
N GLU A 39 24.37 -2.21 -1.44
CA GLU A 39 25.71 -1.87 -0.93
C GLU A 39 26.76 -1.81 -2.02
N THR A 40 26.60 -2.59 -3.10
CA THR A 40 27.65 -2.78 -4.11
C THR A 40 27.35 -2.11 -5.46
N ASN A 41 26.10 -1.68 -5.69
CA ASN A 41 25.69 -1.08 -6.96
C ASN A 41 24.98 0.25 -6.75
N ILE A 42 25.63 1.34 -7.17
CA ILE A 42 25.13 2.70 -6.96
C ILE A 42 23.80 2.98 -7.69
N GLU A 43 23.57 2.37 -8.85
CA GLU A 43 22.34 2.56 -9.61
C GLU A 43 21.16 1.89 -8.89
N LEU A 44 21.37 0.67 -8.38
CA LEU A 44 20.36 -0.02 -7.59
C LEU A 44 20.12 0.65 -6.23
N CYS A 45 21.18 1.18 -5.60
CA CYS A 45 21.04 1.98 -4.39
C CYS A 45 20.16 3.22 -4.64
N ASN A 46 20.42 3.96 -5.72
CA ASN A 46 19.61 5.12 -6.12
C ASN A 46 18.17 4.75 -6.47
N TRP A 47 17.97 3.66 -7.18
CA TRP A 47 16.65 3.13 -7.46
C TRP A 47 15.89 2.80 -6.15
N GLY A 48 16.53 2.09 -5.23
CA GLY A 48 15.96 1.77 -3.93
C GLY A 48 15.59 3.03 -3.13
N ARG A 49 16.47 4.03 -3.11
CA ARG A 49 16.20 5.33 -2.48
C ARG A 49 14.96 6.01 -3.06
N ILE A 50 14.81 6.02 -4.38
CA ILE A 50 13.65 6.62 -5.05
C ILE A 50 12.35 5.87 -4.67
N ILE A 51 12.39 4.54 -4.66
CA ILE A 51 11.22 3.72 -4.25
C ILE A 51 10.82 4.05 -2.81
N HIS A 52 11.78 4.08 -1.88
CA HIS A 52 11.51 4.40 -0.47
C HIS A 52 10.97 5.83 -0.30
N GLN A 53 11.50 6.81 -1.03
CA GLN A 53 10.99 8.18 -1.00
C GLN A 53 9.55 8.26 -1.49
N ASN A 54 9.20 7.53 -2.54
CA ASN A 54 7.83 7.50 -3.07
C ASN A 54 6.87 6.84 -2.08
N GLU A 55 7.28 5.73 -1.45
CA GLU A 55 6.48 5.07 -0.43
C GLU A 55 6.31 5.95 0.81
N TYR A 56 7.36 6.64 1.26
CA TYR A 56 7.26 7.58 2.37
C TYR A 56 6.24 8.71 2.06
N ARG A 57 6.31 9.29 0.86
CA ARG A 57 5.34 10.32 0.43
C ARG A 57 3.90 9.78 0.41
N ARG A 58 3.71 8.56 -0.07
CA ARG A 58 2.41 7.88 -0.10
C ARG A 58 1.87 7.66 1.31
N LEU A 59 2.67 7.11 2.20
CA LEU A 59 2.31 6.86 3.59
C LEU A 59 2.02 8.16 4.34
N HIS A 60 2.84 9.19 4.16
CA HIS A 60 2.62 10.51 4.77
C HIS A 60 1.28 11.10 4.32
N ARG A 61 0.97 11.04 3.02
CA ARG A 61 -0.32 11.53 2.48
C ARG A 61 -1.47 10.73 3.08
N SER A 62 -1.41 9.40 3.04
CA SER A 62 -2.44 8.53 3.59
C SER A 62 -2.70 8.81 5.08
N HIS A 63 -1.64 8.96 5.86
CA HIS A 63 -1.76 9.30 7.28
C HIS A 63 -2.42 10.67 7.49
N LYS A 64 -1.99 11.69 6.75
CA LYS A 64 -2.60 13.02 6.80
C LYS A 64 -4.09 12.95 6.44
N ASP A 65 -4.44 12.25 5.37
CA ASP A 65 -5.82 12.11 4.91
C ASP A 65 -6.71 11.42 5.95
N HIS A 66 -6.18 10.43 6.68
CA HIS A 66 -6.89 9.80 7.79
C HIS A 66 -7.17 10.76 8.95
N LEU A 67 -6.29 11.72 9.20
CA LEU A 67 -6.42 12.70 10.28
C LEU A 67 -7.30 13.90 9.91
N THR A 68 -7.37 14.28 8.63
CA THR A 68 -7.95 15.56 8.20
C THR A 68 -9.21 15.41 7.36
N LEU A 69 -9.39 14.29 6.65
CA LEU A 69 -10.52 14.10 5.75
C LEU A 69 -11.65 13.30 6.41
N SER A 70 -12.88 13.68 6.07
CA SER A 70 -14.06 12.89 6.39
C SER A 70 -14.08 11.53 5.64
N ALA A 71 -14.92 10.61 6.08
CA ALA A 71 -15.10 9.31 5.42
C ALA A 71 -15.51 9.45 3.94
N ARG A 72 -16.34 10.44 3.61
CA ARG A 72 -16.77 10.74 2.23
C ARG A 72 -15.58 11.24 1.40
N GLU A 73 -14.83 12.20 1.88
CA GLU A 73 -13.67 12.76 1.18
C GLU A 73 -12.58 11.68 0.93
N ARG A 74 -12.30 10.82 1.92
CA ARG A 74 -11.37 9.68 1.72
C ARG A 74 -11.89 8.71 0.66
N TYR A 75 -13.19 8.45 0.63
CA TYR A 75 -13.81 7.58 -0.37
C TYR A 75 -13.70 8.17 -1.79
N GLU A 76 -13.97 9.46 -1.97
CA GLU A 76 -13.82 10.12 -3.28
C GLU A 76 -12.36 10.14 -3.72
N ALA A 77 -11.44 10.49 -2.84
CA ALA A 77 -10.00 10.45 -3.12
C ALA A 77 -9.52 9.04 -3.53
N PHE A 78 -10.04 7.98 -2.88
CA PHE A 78 -9.74 6.60 -3.27
C PHE A 78 -10.23 6.27 -4.69
N LYS A 79 -11.44 6.69 -5.05
CA LYS A 79 -11.99 6.47 -6.41
C LYS A 79 -11.15 7.12 -7.49
N GLU A 80 -10.67 8.33 -7.22
CA GLU A 80 -9.81 9.08 -8.14
C GLU A 80 -8.42 8.45 -8.26
N GLN A 81 -7.85 8.04 -7.14
CA GLN A 81 -6.50 7.50 -7.09
C GLN A 81 -6.41 6.06 -7.61
N PHE A 82 -7.43 5.24 -7.35
CA PHE A 82 -7.45 3.81 -7.67
C PHE A 82 -8.73 3.38 -8.40
N PRO A 83 -9.02 3.92 -9.60
CA PRO A 83 -10.27 3.63 -10.31
C PRO A 83 -10.46 2.15 -10.64
N ASP A 84 -9.38 1.43 -10.93
CA ASP A 84 -9.43 -0.01 -11.21
C ASP A 84 -9.67 -0.84 -9.95
N ALA A 85 -8.98 -0.53 -8.86
CA ALA A 85 -9.20 -1.19 -7.57
C ALA A 85 -10.62 -0.96 -7.08
N TYR A 86 -11.15 0.26 -7.22
CA TYR A 86 -12.54 0.59 -6.88
C TYR A 86 -13.56 -0.32 -7.59
N ARG A 87 -13.29 -0.74 -8.82
CA ARG A 87 -14.19 -1.58 -9.63
C ARG A 87 -14.04 -3.07 -9.34
N ARG A 88 -12.84 -3.53 -9.00
CA ARG A 88 -12.49 -4.97 -8.94
C ARG A 88 -12.36 -5.52 -7.54
N VAL A 89 -12.00 -4.68 -6.57
CA VAL A 89 -11.73 -5.10 -5.20
C VAL A 89 -13.01 -5.20 -4.38
N ASN A 90 -13.10 -6.22 -3.53
CA ASN A 90 -14.21 -6.41 -2.61
C ASN A 90 -14.37 -5.20 -1.67
N LEU A 91 -15.63 -4.78 -1.46
CA LEU A 91 -15.96 -3.61 -0.63
C LEU A 91 -15.44 -3.72 0.81
N GLY A 92 -15.33 -4.92 1.36
CA GLY A 92 -14.75 -5.13 2.69
C GLY A 92 -13.29 -4.66 2.77
N TYR A 93 -12.48 -4.98 1.76
CA TYR A 93 -11.09 -4.53 1.68
C TYR A 93 -10.99 -3.02 1.48
N ILE A 94 -11.87 -2.44 0.64
CA ILE A 94 -11.91 -0.98 0.45
C ILE A 94 -12.30 -0.29 1.76
N ALA A 95 -13.30 -0.78 2.47
CA ALA A 95 -13.72 -0.23 3.76
C ALA A 95 -12.58 -0.28 4.80
N SER A 96 -11.87 -1.42 4.86
CA SER A 96 -10.70 -1.59 5.71
C SER A 96 -9.58 -0.59 5.36
N TYR A 97 -9.25 -0.46 4.08
CA TYR A 97 -8.25 0.51 3.60
C TYR A 97 -8.61 1.95 3.97
N LEU A 98 -9.89 2.31 3.86
CA LEU A 98 -10.39 3.65 4.19
C LEU A 98 -10.57 3.88 5.71
N GLY A 99 -10.41 2.85 6.53
CA GLY A 99 -10.63 2.95 7.98
C GLY A 99 -12.09 3.25 8.35
N ILE A 100 -13.06 2.71 7.59
CA ILE A 100 -14.49 2.88 7.83
C ILE A 100 -15.23 1.55 7.88
N ARG A 101 -16.44 1.55 8.46
CA ARG A 101 -17.28 0.36 8.46
C ARG A 101 -17.84 0.09 7.06
N LEU A 102 -18.03 -1.19 6.71
CA LEU A 102 -18.63 -1.61 5.44
C LEU A 102 -20.01 -0.97 5.22
N SER A 103 -20.84 -0.87 6.27
CA SER A 103 -22.14 -0.20 6.21
C SER A 103 -22.06 1.30 5.85
N THR A 104 -21.00 1.96 6.31
CA THR A 104 -20.71 3.36 5.95
C THR A 104 -20.33 3.46 4.48
N LEU A 105 -19.44 2.58 4.00
CA LEU A 105 -19.05 2.55 2.59
C LEU A 105 -20.26 2.27 1.68
N SER A 106 -21.12 1.32 2.04
CA SER A 106 -22.32 0.99 1.28
C SER A 106 -23.26 2.19 1.14
N ARG A 107 -23.44 2.97 2.23
CA ARG A 107 -24.24 4.22 2.18
C ARG A 107 -23.60 5.29 1.29
N LEU A 108 -22.27 5.47 1.38
CA LEU A 108 -21.57 6.43 0.52
C LEU A 108 -21.73 6.09 -0.96
N ARG A 109 -21.69 4.80 -1.29
CA ARG A 109 -21.92 4.30 -2.66
C ARG A 109 -23.32 4.52 -3.18
N ALA A 110 -24.32 4.31 -2.33
CA ALA A 110 -25.72 4.49 -2.71
C ALA A 110 -26.10 5.97 -2.93
N ASN A 111 -25.40 6.89 -2.26
CA ASN A 111 -25.69 8.33 -2.29
C ASN A 111 -24.71 9.12 -3.20
N GLY A 112 -23.91 8.47 -3.96
CA GLY A 112 -22.96 9.04 -4.93
C GLY A 112 -23.22 8.55 -6.32
#